data_cb7f526eaaf72bfc9d19bfde6727a3a4
#
_entry.id   cb7f526eaaf72bfc9d19bfde6727a3a4
#
_cell.length_a   1.000
_cell.length_b   1.000
_cell.length_c   1.000
_cell.angle_alpha   90.00
_cell.angle_beta   90.00
_cell.angle_gamma   90.00
#
_symmetry.space_group_name_H-M   'P 1'
#
loop_
_entity.id
_entity.type
_entity.pdbx_description
1 polymer ?
#
loop_
_entity_poly.entity_id
_entity_poly.type
_entity_poly.pdbx_seq_one_letter_code
_entity_poly.pdbx_strand_id
1 'polypeptide(L)'
;TLLRMYAAQPAGVRFSAWRAEPVPNNAMVTALHHPSGDLLMWSEGSMLGYHTFSDGSSFMQMRWNQGTTETGSSGSGLFTFLAAGGYYELRGGLFGGAASCTNPSGVDYYSRLDNMLPVTRQYLTPGASNPNDQVVVVEYYNRSLDHFFMTADATEINLLDTGQLRGWERTGVRFLA
;
A
#
# COMPACT_ATOMS: atom_id res chain seq x y z
N THR A 1 1.06 6.33 -2.62
CA THR A 1 0.88 6.56 -4.07
C THR A 1 -0.52 6.19 -4.47
N LEU A 2 -1.19 7.01 -5.25
CA LEU A 2 -2.48 6.72 -5.89
C LEU A 2 -2.22 6.50 -7.38
N LEU A 3 -2.69 5.38 -7.92
CA LEU A 3 -2.50 5.03 -9.32
C LEU A 3 -3.86 4.91 -10.02
N ARG A 4 -3.94 5.40 -11.24
CA ARG A 4 -5.10 5.22 -12.12
C ARG A 4 -4.78 4.19 -13.18
N MET A 5 -5.67 3.23 -13.38
CA MET A 5 -5.50 2.26 -14.46
C MET A 5 -5.69 2.94 -15.83
N TYR A 6 -4.75 2.73 -16.72
CA TYR A 6 -4.80 3.24 -18.09
C TYR A 6 -5.79 2.47 -18.96
N ALA A 7 -5.88 1.17 -18.75
CA ALA A 7 -6.77 0.29 -19.50
C ALA A 7 -7.91 -0.24 -18.63
N ALA A 8 -8.92 -0.78 -19.27
CA ALA A 8 -9.97 -1.51 -18.56
C ALA A 8 -9.36 -2.68 -17.77
N GLN A 9 -9.93 -2.95 -16.61
CA GLN A 9 -9.51 -4.06 -15.78
C GLN A 9 -9.60 -5.40 -16.55
N PRO A 10 -8.68 -6.34 -16.34
CA PRO A 10 -8.82 -7.68 -16.89
C PRO A 10 -10.11 -8.36 -16.43
N ALA A 11 -10.67 -9.22 -17.29
CA ALA A 11 -11.86 -9.97 -16.94
C ALA A 11 -11.62 -10.84 -15.68
N GLY A 12 -12.59 -10.85 -14.78
CA GLY A 12 -12.51 -11.62 -13.54
C GLY A 12 -11.84 -10.93 -12.36
N VAL A 13 -11.21 -9.76 -12.56
CA VAL A 13 -10.66 -8.97 -11.46
C VAL A 13 -11.80 -8.37 -10.63
N ARG A 14 -11.67 -8.42 -9.31
CA ARG A 14 -12.55 -7.76 -8.36
C ARG A 14 -11.76 -6.73 -7.57
N PHE A 15 -12.33 -5.56 -7.37
CA PHE A 15 -11.76 -4.54 -6.50
C PHE A 15 -12.18 -4.78 -5.05
N SER A 16 -11.27 -4.49 -4.13
CA SER A 16 -11.61 -4.47 -2.72
C SER A 16 -12.51 -3.26 -2.42
N ALA A 17 -13.49 -3.46 -1.56
CA ALA A 17 -14.14 -2.34 -0.90
C ALA A 17 -13.13 -1.59 -0.02
N TRP A 18 -13.42 -0.34 0.29
CA TRP A 18 -12.61 0.46 1.21
C TRP A 18 -13.51 1.30 2.13
N ARG A 19 -13.01 1.62 3.30
CA ARG A 19 -13.70 2.47 4.27
C ARG A 19 -12.72 3.46 4.90
N ALA A 20 -13.06 4.74 4.85
CA ALA A 20 -12.26 5.82 5.41
C ALA A 20 -12.90 6.39 6.69
N GLU A 21 -13.26 5.51 7.60
CA GLU A 21 -13.66 5.84 8.97
C GLU A 21 -12.57 5.35 9.93
N PRO A 22 -12.39 5.98 11.09
CA PRO A 22 -11.44 5.49 12.09
C PRO A 22 -11.68 4.01 12.44
N VAL A 23 -10.62 3.23 12.50
CA VAL A 23 -10.68 1.83 12.95
C VAL A 23 -10.72 1.83 14.48
N PRO A 24 -11.74 1.21 15.11
CA PRO A 24 -11.81 1.14 16.58
C PRO A 24 -10.63 0.38 17.18
N ASN A 25 -10.20 0.78 18.38
CA ASN A 25 -9.24 0.00 19.14
C ASN A 25 -9.78 -1.41 19.41
N ASN A 26 -8.91 -2.39 19.40
CA ASN A 26 -9.18 -3.82 19.51
C ASN A 26 -10.01 -4.41 18.35
N ALA A 27 -10.27 -3.65 17.28
CA ALA A 27 -10.85 -4.23 16.08
C ALA A 27 -9.94 -5.33 15.51
N MET A 28 -10.55 -6.43 15.10
CA MET A 28 -9.85 -7.48 14.36
C MET A 28 -9.46 -6.96 12.98
N VAL A 29 -8.23 -7.20 12.59
CA VAL A 29 -7.66 -6.77 11.32
C VAL A 29 -6.96 -7.92 10.63
N THR A 30 -6.99 -7.91 9.30
CA THR A 30 -6.33 -8.91 8.45
C THR A 30 -5.44 -8.18 7.44
N ALA A 31 -4.25 -8.72 7.19
CA ALA A 31 -3.38 -8.27 6.12
C ALA A 31 -3.11 -9.39 5.13
N LEU A 32 -2.99 -9.03 3.85
CA LEU A 32 -2.54 -9.92 2.76
C LEU A 32 -1.24 -9.32 2.21
N HIS A 33 -0.17 -10.11 2.23
CA HIS A 33 1.17 -9.61 1.90
C HIS A 33 2.07 -10.69 1.33
N HIS A 34 3.21 -10.28 0.77
CA HIS A 34 4.28 -11.17 0.27
C HIS A 34 5.53 -10.94 1.11
N PRO A 35 5.69 -11.64 2.26
CA PRO A 35 6.86 -11.48 3.13
C PRO A 35 8.11 -11.97 2.40
N SER A 36 9.17 -11.18 2.42
CA SER A 36 10.47 -11.51 1.80
C SER A 36 10.39 -11.91 0.32
N GLY A 37 9.36 -11.46 -0.41
CA GLY A 37 9.11 -11.87 -1.79
C GLY A 37 8.58 -13.30 -1.95
N ASP A 38 8.17 -13.94 -0.86
CA ASP A 38 7.59 -15.29 -0.85
C ASP A 38 6.11 -15.28 -1.29
N LEU A 39 5.48 -16.43 -1.26
CA LEU A 39 4.07 -16.62 -1.62
C LEU A 39 3.15 -15.67 -0.84
N LEU A 40 1.95 -15.44 -1.41
CA LEU A 40 0.92 -14.66 -0.72
C LEU A 40 0.58 -15.29 0.63
N MET A 41 0.78 -14.53 1.68
CA MET A 41 0.50 -14.89 3.06
C MET A 41 -0.60 -13.98 3.63
N TRP A 42 -1.19 -14.41 4.73
CA TRP A 42 -2.11 -13.59 5.48
C TRP A 42 -1.70 -13.55 6.97
N SER A 43 -1.99 -12.43 7.59
CA SER A 43 -1.81 -12.24 9.03
C SER A 43 -3.08 -11.68 9.63
N GLU A 44 -3.43 -12.14 10.83
CA GLU A 44 -4.58 -11.66 11.58
C GLU A 44 -4.15 -11.13 12.94
N GLY A 45 -4.73 -10.02 13.36
CA GLY A 45 -4.35 -9.38 14.59
C GLY A 45 -5.36 -8.36 15.06
N SER A 46 -4.89 -7.45 15.91
CA SER A 46 -5.74 -6.45 16.55
C SER A 46 -5.16 -5.05 16.39
N MET A 47 -6.05 -4.09 16.18
CA MET A 47 -5.76 -2.66 16.28
C MET A 47 -5.42 -2.32 17.73
N LEU A 48 -4.22 -1.79 17.98
CA LEU A 48 -3.81 -1.34 19.33
C LEU A 48 -4.21 0.11 19.60
N GLY A 49 -4.22 0.93 18.55
CA GLY A 49 -4.50 2.35 18.64
C GLY A 49 -3.84 3.12 17.51
N TYR A 50 -3.78 4.42 17.68
CA TYR A 50 -3.12 5.33 16.76
C TYR A 50 -1.79 5.80 17.35
N HIS A 51 -0.76 5.83 16.52
CA HIS A 51 0.56 6.34 16.89
C HIS A 51 0.90 7.55 16.02
N THR A 52 1.38 8.62 16.66
CA THR A 52 1.87 9.81 15.95
C THR A 52 3.36 9.93 16.19
N PHE A 53 4.13 9.94 15.11
CA PHE A 53 5.58 10.13 15.16
C PHE A 53 5.93 11.60 15.38
N SER A 54 7.20 11.86 15.68
CA SER A 54 7.69 13.22 15.99
C SER A 54 7.57 14.21 14.83
N ASP A 55 7.48 13.72 13.59
CA ASP A 55 7.23 14.52 12.37
C ASP A 55 5.74 14.86 12.15
N GLY A 56 4.86 14.43 13.07
CA GLY A 56 3.42 14.62 12.99
C GLY A 56 2.68 13.58 12.16
N SER A 57 3.36 12.64 11.52
CA SER A 57 2.71 11.55 10.78
C SER A 57 1.98 10.60 11.73
N SER A 58 0.75 10.22 11.37
CA SER A 58 -0.13 9.39 12.20
C SER A 58 -0.49 8.10 11.51
N PHE A 59 -0.33 6.97 12.21
CA PHE A 59 -0.53 5.62 11.71
C PHE A 59 -1.43 4.81 12.63
N MET A 60 -2.05 3.76 12.09
CA MET A 60 -2.67 2.70 12.86
C MET A 60 -1.57 1.75 13.34
N GLN A 61 -1.60 1.38 14.62
CA GLN A 61 -0.65 0.46 15.23
C GLN A 61 -1.31 -0.90 15.43
N MET A 62 -0.68 -1.95 14.91
CA MET A 62 -1.20 -3.32 14.88
C MET A 62 -0.28 -4.26 15.63
N ARG A 63 -0.87 -5.34 16.18
CA ARG A 63 -0.15 -6.53 16.65
C ARG A 63 -0.80 -7.77 16.06
N TRP A 64 0.03 -8.70 15.61
CA TRP A 64 -0.41 -9.95 15.01
C TRP A 64 -0.65 -11.02 16.08
N ASN A 65 -1.74 -11.74 15.95
CA ASN A 65 -2.08 -12.90 16.80
C ASN A 65 -1.80 -14.19 16.03
N GLN A 66 -1.90 -14.14 14.70
CA GLN A 66 -1.59 -15.23 13.79
C GLN A 66 -0.87 -14.69 12.55
N GLY A 67 0.19 -15.38 12.12
CA GLY A 67 1.08 -14.87 11.11
C GLY A 67 1.90 -13.67 11.61
N THR A 68 2.64 -13.05 10.71
CA THR A 68 3.41 -11.83 10.95
C THR A 68 3.82 -11.25 9.61
N THR A 69 4.20 -9.98 9.57
CA THR A 69 4.83 -9.37 8.39
C THR A 69 6.35 -9.57 8.43
N GLU A 70 6.99 -9.38 7.30
CA GLU A 70 8.44 -9.37 7.14
C GLU A 70 8.84 -8.26 6.17
N THR A 71 10.14 -8.05 6.01
CA THR A 71 10.68 -7.20 4.93
C THR A 71 10.04 -7.60 3.60
N GLY A 72 9.65 -6.63 2.78
CA GLY A 72 8.93 -6.87 1.52
C GLY A 72 7.40 -6.86 1.66
N SER A 73 6.85 -6.95 2.87
CA SER A 73 5.40 -6.78 3.10
C SER A 73 4.91 -5.32 2.98
N SER A 74 5.83 -4.36 2.84
CA SER A 74 5.53 -2.91 2.76
C SER A 74 4.52 -2.61 1.66
N GLY A 75 3.57 -1.71 1.94
CA GLY A 75 2.49 -1.35 1.01
C GLY A 75 1.31 -2.32 0.99
N SER A 76 1.41 -3.48 1.62
CA SER A 76 0.31 -4.46 1.71
C SER A 76 -0.91 -3.89 2.43
N GLY A 77 -2.10 -4.30 1.98
CA GLY A 77 -3.38 -3.79 2.51
C GLY A 77 -3.70 -4.32 3.91
N LEU A 78 -4.20 -3.43 4.76
CA LEU A 78 -4.87 -3.77 6.01
C LEU A 78 -6.38 -3.76 5.79
N PHE A 79 -7.06 -4.79 6.25
CA PHE A 79 -8.49 -4.97 6.05
C PHE A 79 -9.23 -5.19 7.37
N THR A 80 -10.47 -4.72 7.41
CA THR A 80 -11.46 -5.11 8.44
C THR A 80 -12.61 -5.85 7.78
N PHE A 81 -13.13 -6.87 8.44
CA PHE A 81 -14.29 -7.62 7.94
C PHE A 81 -15.59 -6.91 8.29
N LEU A 82 -16.43 -6.66 7.29
CA LEU A 82 -17.79 -6.16 7.48
C LEU A 82 -18.78 -7.33 7.48
N ALA A 83 -19.19 -7.75 8.68
CA ALA A 83 -20.07 -8.92 8.85
C ALA A 83 -21.44 -8.76 8.13
N ALA A 84 -22.01 -7.56 8.17
CA ALA A 84 -23.30 -7.29 7.52
C ALA A 84 -23.24 -7.42 5.98
N GLY A 85 -22.07 -7.23 5.38
CA GLY A 85 -21.85 -7.33 3.92
C GLY A 85 -21.14 -8.61 3.50
N GLY A 86 -20.54 -9.35 4.42
CA GLY A 86 -19.77 -10.56 4.13
C GLY A 86 -18.49 -10.32 3.33
N TYR A 87 -17.88 -9.14 3.45
CA TYR A 87 -16.67 -8.77 2.70
C TYR A 87 -15.68 -7.96 3.54
N TYR A 88 -14.46 -7.87 3.03
CA TYR A 88 -13.38 -7.11 3.64
C TYR A 88 -13.29 -5.70 3.05
N GLU A 89 -12.94 -4.73 3.89
CA GLU A 89 -12.77 -3.31 3.52
C GLU A 89 -11.33 -2.88 3.80
N LEU A 90 -10.66 -2.32 2.78
CA LEU A 90 -9.31 -1.75 2.90
C LEU A 90 -9.34 -0.53 3.83
N ARG A 91 -8.36 -0.46 4.74
CA ARG A 91 -8.22 0.60 5.75
C ARG A 91 -6.94 1.41 5.58
N GLY A 92 -5.90 0.82 5.00
CA GLY A 92 -4.60 1.45 4.79
C GLY A 92 -3.57 0.49 4.23
N GLY A 93 -2.35 0.94 4.06
CA GLY A 93 -1.22 0.15 3.60
C GLY A 93 -0.09 0.11 4.62
N LEU A 94 0.66 -0.99 4.67
CA LEU A 94 1.77 -1.18 5.60
C LEU A 94 2.89 -0.16 5.32
N PHE A 95 3.19 0.64 6.32
CA PHE A 95 4.37 1.50 6.35
C PHE A 95 5.62 0.71 6.75
N GLY A 96 5.51 -0.07 7.83
CA GLY A 96 6.57 -0.89 8.39
C GLY A 96 6.37 -1.08 9.89
N GLY A 97 7.32 -1.69 10.54
CA GLY A 97 7.27 -1.93 11.97
C GLY A 97 8.39 -2.83 12.46
N ALA A 98 8.18 -3.43 13.63
CA ALA A 98 9.12 -4.34 14.27
C ALA A 98 8.63 -5.79 14.27
N ALA A 99 7.46 -6.07 13.70
CA ALA A 99 6.96 -7.43 13.57
C ALA A 99 7.83 -8.23 12.59
N SER A 100 8.12 -9.47 12.93
CA SER A 100 8.88 -10.42 12.10
C SER A 100 8.75 -11.83 12.66
N CYS A 101 9.19 -12.84 11.93
CA CYS A 101 9.25 -14.22 12.43
C CYS A 101 10.14 -14.35 13.68
N THR A 102 11.16 -13.51 13.82
CA THR A 102 12.04 -13.46 15.01
C THR A 102 11.51 -12.54 16.11
N ASN A 103 10.51 -11.70 15.81
CA ASN A 103 9.85 -10.81 16.78
C ASN A 103 8.33 -10.79 16.53
N PRO A 104 7.61 -11.90 16.73
CA PRO A 104 6.18 -11.99 16.41
C PRO A 104 5.29 -11.10 17.29
N SER A 105 5.81 -10.64 18.45
CA SER A 105 5.13 -9.67 19.31
C SER A 105 5.39 -8.21 18.93
N GLY A 106 6.24 -7.97 17.95
CA GLY A 106 6.50 -6.65 17.40
C GLY A 106 5.21 -5.99 16.89
N VAL A 107 5.24 -4.67 16.79
CA VAL A 107 4.09 -3.92 16.27
C VAL A 107 4.40 -3.40 14.87
N ASP A 108 3.36 -3.32 14.07
CA ASP A 108 3.39 -2.73 12.74
C ASP A 108 2.55 -1.46 12.68
N TYR A 109 2.90 -0.60 11.74
CA TYR A 109 2.26 0.67 11.48
C TYR A 109 1.69 0.70 10.07
N TYR A 110 0.39 1.04 9.97
CA TYR A 110 -0.33 1.15 8.71
C TYR A 110 -0.79 2.58 8.48
N SER A 111 -0.68 3.04 7.24
CA SER A 111 -1.22 4.34 6.85
C SER A 111 -2.73 4.40 7.08
N ARG A 112 -3.25 5.60 7.26
CA ARG A 112 -4.65 5.86 7.61
C ARG A 112 -5.41 6.36 6.38
N LEU A 113 -6.32 5.54 5.86
CA LEU A 113 -7.16 5.95 4.74
C LEU A 113 -8.10 7.11 5.14
N ASP A 114 -8.56 7.15 6.41
CA ASP A 114 -9.37 8.24 6.94
C ASP A 114 -8.64 9.59 6.90
N ASN A 115 -7.34 9.61 7.17
CA ASN A 115 -6.52 10.82 7.07
C ASN A 115 -6.19 11.20 5.61
N MET A 116 -6.09 10.21 4.73
CA MET A 116 -5.75 10.42 3.31
C MET A 116 -6.96 10.85 2.48
N LEU A 117 -8.17 10.44 2.86
CA LEU A 117 -9.37 10.64 2.07
C LEU A 117 -9.66 12.12 1.74
N PRO A 118 -9.47 13.11 2.63
CA PRO A 118 -9.70 14.51 2.29
C PRO A 118 -8.93 15.00 1.05
N VAL A 119 -7.72 14.44 0.86
CA VAL A 119 -6.86 14.77 -0.28
C VAL A 119 -7.16 13.87 -1.49
N THR A 120 -7.42 12.57 -1.25
CA THR A 120 -7.57 11.58 -2.33
C THR A 120 -8.99 11.45 -2.85
N ARG A 121 -10.00 11.96 -2.14
CA ARG A 121 -11.42 11.86 -2.51
C ARG A 121 -11.70 12.28 -3.95
N GLN A 122 -11.09 13.37 -4.39
CA GLN A 122 -11.26 13.90 -5.75
C GLN A 122 -10.89 12.88 -6.84
N TYR A 123 -9.97 11.97 -6.54
CA TYR A 123 -9.52 10.91 -7.47
C TYR A 123 -10.30 9.61 -7.33
N LEU A 124 -10.96 9.40 -6.19
CA LEU A 124 -11.75 8.19 -5.91
C LEU A 124 -13.23 8.34 -6.30
N THR A 125 -13.67 9.57 -6.59
CA THR A 125 -15.05 9.83 -6.99
C THR A 125 -15.17 9.73 -8.51
N PRO A 126 -16.07 8.90 -9.07
CA PRO A 126 -16.31 8.83 -10.51
C PRO A 126 -16.64 10.22 -11.08
N GLY A 127 -15.90 10.64 -12.10
CA GLY A 127 -16.08 11.94 -12.75
C GLY A 127 -15.24 13.10 -12.18
N ALA A 128 -14.49 12.87 -11.10
CA ALA A 128 -13.62 13.90 -10.47
C ALA A 128 -12.24 14.04 -11.15
N SER A 129 -12.01 13.42 -12.29
CA SER A 129 -10.71 13.52 -12.97
C SER A 129 -10.63 14.79 -13.81
N ASN A 130 -9.73 15.71 -13.44
CA ASN A 130 -9.22 16.68 -14.38
C ASN A 130 -8.26 15.94 -15.34
N PRO A 131 -8.58 15.79 -16.63
CA PRO A 131 -7.70 15.08 -17.55
C PRO A 131 -6.31 15.73 -17.72
N ASN A 132 -6.14 16.96 -17.21
CA ASN A 132 -4.88 17.69 -17.26
C ASN A 132 -3.95 17.38 -16.06
N ASP A 133 -4.43 16.67 -15.03
CA ASP A 133 -3.64 16.32 -13.85
C ASP A 133 -3.03 14.90 -13.95
N GLN A 134 -3.09 14.29 -15.15
CA GLN A 134 -2.56 12.95 -15.34
C GLN A 134 -1.03 12.97 -15.44
N VAL A 135 -0.38 12.30 -14.52
CA VAL A 135 1.08 12.10 -14.56
C VAL A 135 1.38 10.66 -14.98
N VAL A 136 2.28 10.51 -15.95
CA VAL A 136 2.73 9.18 -16.36
C VAL A 136 3.72 8.64 -15.34
N VAL A 137 3.35 7.61 -14.65
CA VAL A 137 4.24 6.83 -13.79
C VAL A 137 4.98 5.81 -14.65
N VAL A 138 6.29 5.76 -14.54
CA VAL A 138 7.18 4.84 -15.27
C VAL A 138 7.68 3.77 -14.32
N GLU A 139 7.61 2.53 -14.75
CA GLU A 139 8.13 1.39 -14.00
C GLU A 139 9.54 1.03 -14.45
N TYR A 140 10.41 0.79 -13.49
CA TYR A 140 11.77 0.30 -13.65
C TYR A 140 11.96 -1.01 -12.89
N TYR A 141 12.84 -1.85 -13.38
CA TYR A 141 13.26 -3.08 -12.72
C TYR A 141 14.78 -3.12 -12.55
N ASN A 142 15.23 -3.51 -11.37
CA ASN A 142 16.63 -3.75 -11.08
C ASN A 142 16.87 -5.24 -10.91
N ARG A 143 17.51 -5.86 -11.90
CA ARG A 143 17.75 -7.30 -11.92
C ARG A 143 18.64 -7.80 -10.78
N SER A 144 19.63 -6.99 -10.36
CA SER A 144 20.56 -7.38 -9.30
C SER A 144 19.94 -7.32 -7.90
N LEU A 145 18.92 -6.49 -7.73
CA LEU A 145 18.18 -6.36 -6.48
C LEU A 145 16.86 -7.15 -6.48
N ASP A 146 16.45 -7.65 -7.65
CA ASP A 146 15.13 -8.23 -7.89
C ASP A 146 14.00 -7.32 -7.41
N HIS A 147 14.10 -6.01 -7.76
CA HIS A 147 13.17 -4.99 -7.28
C HIS A 147 12.60 -4.16 -8.41
N PHE A 148 11.33 -3.80 -8.24
CA PHE A 148 10.64 -2.82 -9.07
C PHE A 148 10.62 -1.45 -8.38
N PHE A 149 10.73 -0.40 -9.18
CA PHE A 149 10.59 0.99 -8.75
C PHE A 149 9.66 1.72 -9.71
N MET A 150 8.74 2.49 -9.18
CA MET A 150 7.77 3.26 -9.97
C MET A 150 7.82 4.71 -9.55
N THR A 151 7.97 5.61 -10.51
CA THR A 151 8.01 7.05 -10.27
C THR A 151 7.35 7.85 -11.39
N ALA A 152 6.80 9.00 -11.01
CA ALA A 152 6.36 10.06 -11.91
C ALA A 152 7.25 11.31 -11.78
N ASP A 153 8.20 11.31 -10.87
CA ASP A 153 9.12 12.44 -10.69
C ASP A 153 10.11 12.54 -11.84
N ALA A 154 10.11 13.68 -12.53
CA ALA A 154 10.94 13.89 -13.72
C ALA A 154 12.42 13.82 -13.40
N THR A 155 12.84 14.20 -12.19
CA THR A 155 14.25 14.14 -11.77
C THR A 155 14.68 12.69 -11.58
N GLU A 156 13.86 11.89 -10.88
CA GLU A 156 14.12 10.46 -10.69
C GLU A 156 14.14 9.71 -12.03
N ILE A 157 13.18 9.97 -12.91
CA ILE A 157 13.12 9.41 -14.26
C ILE A 157 14.42 9.72 -15.00
N ASN A 158 14.89 10.98 -14.97
CA ASN A 158 16.12 11.36 -15.65
C ASN A 158 17.34 10.66 -15.06
N LEU A 159 17.45 10.52 -13.72
CA LEU A 159 18.55 9.82 -13.06
C LEU A 159 18.59 8.33 -13.43
N LEU A 160 17.43 7.70 -13.54
CA LEU A 160 17.30 6.29 -13.94
C LEU A 160 17.64 6.10 -15.41
N ASP A 161 17.07 6.91 -16.30
CA ASP A 161 17.25 6.80 -17.76
C ASP A 161 18.68 7.10 -18.20
N THR A 162 19.36 8.03 -17.51
CA THR A 162 20.77 8.37 -17.80
C THR A 162 21.76 7.42 -17.15
N GLY A 163 21.29 6.42 -16.38
CA GLY A 163 22.12 5.43 -15.70
C GLY A 163 22.94 5.98 -14.52
N GLN A 164 22.62 7.18 -14.02
CA GLN A 164 23.21 7.72 -12.79
C GLN A 164 22.82 6.86 -11.59
N LEU A 165 21.59 6.33 -11.58
CA LEU A 165 21.17 5.24 -10.70
C LEU A 165 21.33 3.92 -11.45
N ARG A 166 22.42 3.21 -11.14
CA ARG A 166 22.83 2.02 -11.93
C ARG A 166 21.93 0.82 -11.67
N GLY A 167 21.79 -0.02 -12.70
CA GLY A 167 21.13 -1.32 -12.62
C GLY A 167 19.62 -1.27 -12.79
N TRP A 168 19.04 -0.10 -13.04
CA TRP A 168 17.62 0.07 -13.30
C TRP A 168 17.34 0.17 -14.79
N GLU A 169 16.41 -0.60 -15.28
CA GLU A 169 15.96 -0.62 -16.67
C GLU A 169 14.44 -0.42 -16.71
N ARG A 170 13.97 0.35 -17.70
CA ARG A 170 12.52 0.49 -17.92
C ARG A 170 11.93 -0.86 -18.29
N THR A 171 10.82 -1.25 -17.65
CA THR A 171 10.08 -2.47 -18.00
C THR A 171 9.21 -2.28 -19.25
N GLY A 172 8.94 -1.03 -19.65
CA GLY A 172 7.98 -0.68 -20.68
C GLY A 172 6.55 -0.48 -20.15
N VAL A 173 6.29 -0.83 -18.91
CA VAL A 173 5.00 -0.61 -18.26
C VAL A 173 4.87 0.85 -17.81
N ARG A 174 3.70 1.44 -18.07
CA ARG A 174 3.36 2.82 -17.70
C ARG A 174 1.96 2.86 -17.11
N PHE A 175 1.79 3.74 -16.14
CA PHE A 175 0.51 4.00 -15.49
C PHE A 175 0.19 5.50 -15.58
N LEU A 176 -1.10 5.85 -15.60
CA LEU A 176 -1.53 7.22 -15.36
C LEU A 176 -1.95 7.35 -13.89
N ALA A 177 -1.41 8.35 -13.19
CA ALA A 177 -1.72 8.67 -11.80
C ALA A 177 -2.38 10.06 -11.70
#